data_58fc8281471a17755cfbee12710c2231
#
_entry.id   58fc8281471a17755cfbee12710c2231
#
_cell.length_a   1.000
_cell.length_b   1.000
_cell.length_c   1.000
_cell.angle_alpha   90.00
_cell.angle_beta   90.00
_cell.angle_gamma   90.00
#
_symmetry.space_group_name_H-M   'P 1'
#
loop_
_entity.id
_entity.type
_entity.pdbx_description
1 polymer ?
#
loop_
_entity_poly.entity_id
_entity_poly.type
_entity_poly.pdbx_seq_one_letter_code
_entity_poly.pdbx_strand_id
1 'polypeptide(L)'
;QRQMCIRDRGWLGGTIFAIIVGAIIIGGIKSIGKVTERLVPVMGIIYVFSCLLIIISNFEKIPNAVFLVFQSAFNFEATTGGVLGSMIAGVKRAVFSNESGIGSAPIAYAPAKSDNHLNTGFMSLLSPVVDTIIVCSMTAMTIIITGVYKDSAGIQGVEMTSRAVSYTHLTLPTTD
;
A
#
# COMPACT_ATOMS: atom_id res chain seq x y z
N GLN A 1 29.13 10.57 6.29
CA GLN A 1 29.15 10.36 7.76
C GLN A 1 27.76 10.26 8.40
N ARG A 2 26.70 10.90 7.86
CA ARG A 2 25.32 10.78 8.42
C ARG A 2 24.67 9.41 8.17
N GLN A 3 25.02 8.71 7.13
CA GLN A 3 24.45 7.38 6.84
C GLN A 3 25.00 6.26 7.74
N MET A 4 26.19 6.43 8.32
CA MET A 4 26.76 5.45 9.26
C MET A 4 26.04 5.43 10.61
N CYS A 5 25.58 6.57 11.12
CA CYS A 5 24.92 6.64 12.43
C CYS A 5 23.52 6.02 12.47
N ILE A 6 22.83 5.92 11.32
CA ILE A 6 21.49 5.30 11.24
C ILE A 6 21.62 3.77 11.22
N ARG A 7 22.70 3.24 10.63
CA ARG A 7 22.92 1.80 10.51
C ARG A 7 23.33 1.14 11.84
N ASP A 8 24.00 1.86 12.72
CA ASP A 8 24.42 1.35 14.04
C ASP A 8 23.28 1.27 15.06
N ARG A 9 22.15 1.96 14.83
CA ARG A 9 20.98 1.90 15.72
C ARG A 9 19.85 1.02 15.22
N GLY A 10 20.01 0.40 14.06
CA GLY A 10 18.97 -0.47 13.46
C GLY A 10 18.61 -1.67 14.35
N TRP A 11 19.59 -2.22 15.06
CA TRP A 11 19.35 -3.33 15.98
C TRP A 11 18.53 -2.91 17.21
N LEU A 12 18.71 -1.69 17.73
CA LEU A 12 17.90 -1.16 18.83
C LEU A 12 16.43 -0.99 18.41
N GLY A 13 16.20 -0.37 17.24
CA GLY A 13 14.86 -0.25 16.68
C GLY A 13 14.21 -1.61 16.43
N GLY A 14 14.95 -2.54 15.85
CA GLY A 14 14.49 -3.91 15.62
C GLY A 14 14.16 -4.65 16.91
N THR A 15 14.96 -4.50 17.96
CA THR A 15 14.73 -5.14 19.27
C THR A 15 13.48 -4.55 19.94
N ILE A 16 13.32 -3.23 19.95
CA ILE A 16 12.12 -2.57 20.50
C ILE A 16 10.87 -3.04 19.76
N PHE A 17 10.93 -3.08 18.43
CA PHE A 17 9.81 -3.53 17.61
C PHE A 17 9.48 -5.00 17.88
N ALA A 18 10.50 -5.86 17.98
CA ALA A 18 10.32 -7.27 18.31
C ALA A 18 9.68 -7.49 19.69
N ILE A 19 10.04 -6.70 20.69
CA ILE A 19 9.44 -6.76 22.02
C ILE A 19 7.96 -6.34 21.97
N ILE A 20 7.64 -5.25 21.28
CA ILE A 20 6.25 -4.76 21.14
C ILE A 20 5.39 -5.80 20.42
N VAL A 21 5.87 -6.30 19.28
CA VAL A 21 5.14 -7.31 18.49
C VAL A 21 5.01 -8.61 19.27
N GLY A 22 6.07 -9.04 19.95
CA GLY A 22 6.06 -10.22 20.82
C GLY A 22 5.03 -10.12 21.93
N ALA A 23 4.96 -8.98 22.62
CA ALA A 23 3.96 -8.74 23.68
C ALA A 23 2.51 -8.82 23.15
N ILE A 24 2.28 -8.32 21.92
CA ILE A 24 0.95 -8.37 21.28
C ILE A 24 0.58 -9.82 20.91
N ILE A 25 1.54 -10.59 20.36
CA ILE A 25 1.33 -11.95 19.89
C ILE A 25 1.07 -12.91 21.10
N ILE A 26 1.81 -12.74 22.20
CA ILE A 26 1.62 -13.54 23.42
C ILE A 26 0.19 -13.43 23.97
N GLY A 27 -0.45 -12.26 23.77
CA GLY A 27 -1.86 -12.05 24.13
C GLY A 27 -2.88 -12.78 23.24
N GLY A 28 -2.43 -13.49 22.21
CA GLY A 28 -3.25 -14.28 21.29
C GLY A 28 -4.13 -13.45 20.35
N ILE A 29 -5.01 -14.13 19.60
CA ILE A 29 -5.86 -13.53 18.55
C ILE A 29 -6.69 -12.35 19.05
N LYS A 30 -7.19 -12.40 20.28
CA LYS A 30 -7.99 -11.31 20.87
C LYS A 30 -7.17 -10.04 21.11
N SER A 31 -5.90 -10.19 21.49
CA SER A 31 -4.99 -9.06 21.70
C SER A 31 -4.60 -8.43 20.37
N ILE A 32 -4.27 -9.27 19.40
CA ILE A 32 -3.96 -8.84 18.03
C ILE A 32 -5.15 -8.06 17.46
N GLY A 33 -6.37 -8.59 17.57
CA GLY A 33 -7.58 -7.92 17.09
C GLY A 33 -7.80 -6.55 17.71
N LYS A 34 -7.64 -6.38 19.02
CA LYS A 34 -7.79 -5.08 19.71
C LYS A 34 -6.78 -4.04 19.25
N VAL A 35 -5.52 -4.45 19.04
CA VAL A 35 -4.48 -3.52 18.58
C VAL A 35 -4.73 -3.13 17.14
N THR A 36 -5.03 -4.09 16.29
CA THR A 36 -5.30 -3.87 14.87
C THR A 36 -6.53 -3.00 14.64
N GLU A 37 -7.61 -3.23 15.38
CA GLU A 37 -8.84 -2.44 15.31
C GLU A 37 -8.61 -0.93 15.50
N ARG A 38 -7.64 -0.54 16.33
CA ARG A 38 -7.31 0.86 16.57
C ARG A 38 -6.21 1.38 15.63
N LEU A 39 -5.21 0.56 15.37
CA LEU A 39 -4.02 0.97 14.62
C LEU A 39 -4.33 1.13 13.13
N VAL A 40 -5.07 0.17 12.54
CA VAL A 40 -5.33 0.16 11.09
C VAL A 40 -6.14 1.37 10.62
N PRO A 41 -7.24 1.79 11.27
CA PRO A 41 -7.96 2.99 10.84
C PRO A 41 -7.10 4.26 10.91
N VAL A 42 -6.29 4.41 11.95
CA VAL A 42 -5.39 5.57 12.11
C VAL A 42 -4.36 5.60 10.98
N MET A 43 -3.71 4.47 10.70
CA MET A 43 -2.76 4.35 9.60
C MET A 43 -3.44 4.62 8.25
N GLY A 44 -4.63 4.06 8.04
CA GLY A 44 -5.40 4.25 6.82
C GLY A 44 -5.77 5.71 6.58
N ILE A 45 -6.23 6.42 7.61
CA ILE A 45 -6.57 7.85 7.52
C ILE A 45 -5.33 8.68 7.18
N ILE A 46 -4.22 8.46 7.87
CA ILE A 46 -2.96 9.18 7.60
C ILE A 46 -2.51 8.93 6.15
N TYR A 47 -2.57 7.68 5.70
CA TYR A 47 -2.19 7.29 4.35
C TYR A 47 -3.07 7.96 3.28
N VAL A 48 -4.38 7.84 3.42
CA VAL A 48 -5.36 8.44 2.50
C VAL A 48 -5.19 9.95 2.45
N PHE A 49 -5.04 10.58 3.61
CA PHE A 49 -4.82 12.03 3.70
C PHE A 49 -3.52 12.46 3.00
N SER A 50 -2.43 11.74 3.21
CA SER A 50 -1.15 11.99 2.54
C SER A 50 -1.25 11.87 1.01
N CYS A 51 -1.88 10.80 0.53
CA CYS A 51 -2.11 10.60 -0.91
C CYS A 51 -3.00 11.71 -1.51
N LEU A 52 -4.07 12.09 -0.80
CA LEU A 52 -4.95 13.18 -1.24
C LEU A 52 -4.22 14.51 -1.34
N LEU A 53 -3.38 14.85 -0.37
CA LEU A 53 -2.57 16.06 -0.42
C LEU A 53 -1.66 16.07 -1.67
N ILE A 54 -1.03 14.96 -1.99
CA ILE A 54 -0.16 14.84 -3.17
C ILE A 54 -0.95 15.02 -4.45
N ILE A 55 -2.10 14.36 -4.56
CA ILE A 55 -2.97 14.42 -5.74
C ILE A 55 -3.51 15.84 -5.93
N ILE A 56 -3.99 16.49 -4.87
CA ILE A 56 -4.51 17.86 -4.92
C ILE A 56 -3.41 18.86 -5.27
N SER A 57 -2.22 18.72 -4.67
CA SER A 57 -1.08 19.61 -4.95
C SER A 57 -0.57 19.50 -6.39
N ASN A 58 -0.85 18.41 -7.08
CA ASN A 58 -0.43 18.15 -8.45
C ASN A 58 -1.63 17.93 -9.40
N PHE A 59 -2.72 18.63 -9.17
CA PHE A 59 -3.97 18.46 -9.93
C PHE A 59 -3.78 18.57 -11.45
N GLU A 60 -2.89 19.44 -11.90
CA GLU A 60 -2.58 19.64 -13.33
C GLU A 60 -1.96 18.40 -13.99
N LYS A 61 -1.30 17.53 -13.21
CA LYS A 61 -0.67 16.32 -13.74
C LYS A 61 -1.63 15.12 -13.83
N ILE A 62 -2.82 15.20 -13.23
CA ILE A 62 -3.80 14.11 -13.21
C ILE A 62 -4.23 13.68 -14.62
N PRO A 63 -4.64 14.59 -15.52
CA PRO A 63 -5.05 14.20 -16.87
C PRO A 63 -3.93 13.47 -17.64
N ASN A 64 -2.71 13.96 -17.51
CA ASN A 64 -1.55 13.35 -18.14
C ASN A 64 -1.23 11.96 -17.53
N ALA A 65 -1.38 11.81 -16.23
CA ALA A 65 -1.16 10.53 -15.56
C ALA A 65 -2.17 9.48 -16.01
N VAL A 66 -3.45 9.86 -16.09
CA VAL A 66 -4.52 8.98 -16.58
C VAL A 66 -4.28 8.62 -18.05
N PHE A 67 -3.97 9.60 -18.89
CA PHE A 67 -3.66 9.37 -20.31
C PHE A 67 -2.47 8.42 -20.47
N LEU A 68 -1.42 8.59 -19.68
CA LEU A 68 -0.23 7.72 -19.71
C LEU A 68 -0.59 6.28 -19.37
N VAL A 69 -1.46 6.04 -18.37
CA VAL A 69 -1.93 4.71 -18.01
C VAL A 69 -2.64 4.03 -19.17
N PHE A 70 -3.60 4.74 -19.80
CA PHE A 70 -4.33 4.22 -20.96
C PHE A 70 -3.42 3.99 -22.15
N GLN A 71 -2.56 4.95 -22.48
CA GLN A 71 -1.61 4.81 -23.57
C GLN A 71 -0.66 3.63 -23.36
N SER A 72 -0.14 3.45 -22.16
CA SER A 72 0.75 2.33 -21.84
C SER A 72 0.03 0.98 -21.87
N ALA A 73 -1.25 0.95 -21.48
CA ALA A 73 -2.04 -0.28 -21.50
C ALA A 73 -2.36 -0.76 -22.92
N PHE A 74 -2.53 0.17 -23.87
CA PHE A 74 -2.90 -0.14 -25.26
C PHE A 74 -1.74 -0.01 -26.25
N ASN A 75 -0.53 0.24 -25.78
CA ASN A 75 0.64 0.34 -26.66
C ASN A 75 1.15 -1.05 -27.05
N PHE A 76 0.93 -1.42 -28.31
CA PHE A 76 1.24 -2.75 -28.85
C PHE A 76 2.74 -3.02 -29.05
N GLU A 77 3.61 -2.04 -28.97
CA GLU A 77 5.05 -2.23 -29.14
C GLU A 77 5.74 -2.90 -27.93
N ALA A 78 5.12 -2.87 -26.76
CA ALA A 78 5.60 -3.57 -25.55
C ALA A 78 5.09 -5.03 -25.46
N THR A 79 4.63 -5.63 -26.56
CA THR A 79 3.47 -6.51 -26.56
C THR A 79 3.67 -7.95 -26.25
N THR A 80 4.82 -8.58 -26.34
CA THR A 80 4.87 -10.03 -26.07
C THR A 80 5.40 -10.41 -24.68
N GLY A 81 6.37 -9.67 -24.17
CA GLY A 81 6.86 -9.84 -22.80
C GLY A 81 6.16 -8.95 -21.78
N GLY A 82 5.73 -7.74 -22.19
CA GLY A 82 5.13 -6.73 -21.33
C GLY A 82 3.71 -7.07 -20.89
N VAL A 83 2.84 -7.53 -21.78
CA VAL A 83 1.44 -7.85 -21.45
C VAL A 83 1.37 -9.08 -20.55
N LEU A 84 2.06 -10.16 -20.89
CA LEU A 84 2.10 -11.36 -20.03
C LEU A 84 2.76 -11.07 -18.69
N GLY A 85 3.86 -10.32 -18.66
CA GLY A 85 4.55 -9.94 -17.44
C GLY A 85 3.70 -9.04 -16.53
N SER A 86 3.03 -8.05 -17.10
CA SER A 86 2.13 -7.16 -16.34
C SER A 86 0.88 -7.89 -15.84
N MET A 87 0.33 -8.79 -16.66
CA MET A 87 -0.81 -9.62 -16.27
C MET A 87 -0.46 -10.55 -15.11
N ILE A 88 0.67 -11.26 -15.19
CA ILE A 88 1.15 -12.14 -14.12
C ILE A 88 1.43 -11.33 -12.84
N ALA A 89 2.10 -10.18 -12.96
CA ALA A 89 2.37 -9.31 -11.82
C ALA A 89 1.08 -8.75 -11.21
N GLY A 90 0.12 -8.35 -12.04
CA GLY A 90 -1.19 -7.85 -11.62
C GLY A 90 -2.00 -8.92 -10.88
N VAL A 91 -2.13 -10.10 -11.45
CA VAL A 91 -2.83 -11.23 -10.82
C VAL A 91 -2.17 -11.63 -9.50
N LYS A 92 -0.84 -11.73 -9.48
CA LYS A 92 -0.09 -12.04 -8.25
C LYS A 92 -0.36 -11.01 -7.15
N ARG A 93 -0.37 -9.72 -7.48
CA ARG A 93 -0.64 -8.66 -6.51
C ARG A 93 -2.10 -8.65 -6.07
N ALA A 94 -3.05 -8.84 -6.98
CA ALA A 94 -4.48 -8.89 -6.68
C ALA A 94 -4.82 -10.06 -5.74
N VAL A 95 -4.26 -11.24 -5.98
CA VAL A 95 -4.44 -12.41 -5.09
C VAL A 95 -3.94 -12.12 -3.69
N PHE A 96 -2.78 -11.46 -3.57
CA PHE A 96 -2.21 -11.10 -2.28
C PHE A 96 -3.01 -9.99 -1.56
N SER A 97 -3.39 -8.94 -2.27
CA SER A 97 -4.12 -7.79 -1.70
C SER A 97 -5.53 -8.16 -1.27
N ASN A 98 -6.22 -8.96 -2.06
CA ASN A 98 -7.60 -9.36 -1.80
C ASN A 98 -7.72 -10.67 -0.99
N GLU A 99 -6.59 -11.26 -0.60
CA GLU A 99 -6.53 -12.55 0.11
C GLU A 99 -7.30 -13.69 -0.58
N SER A 100 -7.51 -13.57 -1.90
CA SER A 100 -8.35 -14.46 -2.69
C SER A 100 -7.71 -15.83 -2.85
N GLY A 101 -8.34 -16.85 -2.28
CA GLY A 101 -7.90 -18.24 -2.39
C GLY A 101 -6.74 -18.63 -1.45
N ILE A 102 -6.17 -17.72 -0.67
CA ILE A 102 -5.08 -17.98 0.27
C ILE A 102 -5.59 -18.61 1.57
N GLY A 103 -6.87 -18.38 1.92
CA GLY A 103 -7.49 -18.93 3.14
C GLY A 103 -7.23 -18.10 4.40
N SER A 104 -6.55 -16.97 4.31
CA SER A 104 -6.29 -16.06 5.45
C SER A 104 -7.53 -15.27 5.87
N ALA A 105 -8.40 -14.92 4.94
CA ALA A 105 -9.63 -14.18 5.23
C ALA A 105 -10.53 -14.88 6.27
N PRO A 106 -10.85 -16.18 6.17
CA PRO A 106 -11.63 -16.88 7.19
C PRO A 106 -10.98 -16.82 8.57
N ILE A 107 -9.65 -16.89 8.66
CA ILE A 107 -8.92 -16.81 9.93
C ILE A 107 -9.04 -15.42 10.54
N ALA A 108 -8.94 -14.37 9.71
CA ALA A 108 -9.05 -12.98 10.14
C ALA A 108 -10.48 -12.66 10.64
N TYR A 109 -11.51 -13.17 9.97
CA TYR A 109 -12.91 -12.92 10.32
C TYR A 109 -13.47 -13.90 11.39
N ALA A 110 -12.80 -15.01 11.68
CA ALA A 110 -13.25 -15.98 12.70
C ALA A 110 -13.52 -15.38 14.08
N PRO A 111 -12.71 -14.45 14.62
CA PRO A 111 -12.97 -13.83 15.92
C PRO A 111 -14.01 -12.71 15.88
N ALA A 112 -14.58 -12.38 14.73
CA ALA A 112 -15.56 -11.32 14.60
C ALA A 112 -16.84 -11.65 15.38
N LYS A 113 -17.25 -10.74 16.26
CA LYS A 113 -18.51 -10.86 16.99
C LYS A 113 -19.64 -10.37 16.08
N SER A 114 -20.37 -11.31 15.51
CA SER A 114 -21.54 -11.00 14.67
C SER A 114 -22.68 -11.94 15.04
N ASP A 115 -23.85 -11.39 15.25
CA ASP A 115 -25.07 -12.14 15.51
C ASP A 115 -25.59 -12.83 14.24
N ASN A 116 -25.09 -12.44 13.08
CA ASN A 116 -25.50 -12.97 11.79
C ASN A 116 -24.29 -13.21 10.88
N HIS A 117 -24.09 -14.47 10.49
CA HIS A 117 -23.00 -14.86 9.58
C HIS A 117 -23.04 -14.17 8.22
N LEU A 118 -24.23 -13.76 7.75
CA LEU A 118 -24.37 -13.00 6.50
C LEU A 118 -23.68 -11.64 6.59
N ASN A 119 -23.79 -10.95 7.71
CA ASN A 119 -23.14 -9.65 7.91
C ASN A 119 -21.62 -9.77 7.84
N THR A 120 -21.06 -10.82 8.43
CA THR A 120 -19.61 -11.09 8.34
C THR A 120 -19.19 -11.39 6.90
N GLY A 121 -20.02 -12.13 6.15
CA GLY A 121 -19.80 -12.39 4.74
C GLY A 121 -19.80 -11.11 3.89
N PHE A 122 -20.77 -10.23 4.08
CA PHE A 122 -20.83 -8.94 3.39
C PHE A 122 -19.63 -8.05 3.71
N MET A 123 -19.19 -7.99 4.96
CA MET A 123 -18.00 -7.23 5.36
C MET A 123 -16.73 -7.79 4.71
N SER A 124 -16.61 -9.10 4.60
CA SER A 124 -15.47 -9.72 3.92
C SER A 124 -15.42 -9.45 2.41
N LEU A 125 -16.57 -9.27 1.77
CA LEU A 125 -16.67 -8.87 0.35
C LEU A 125 -16.36 -7.38 0.15
N LEU A 126 -16.74 -6.53 1.10
CA LEU A 126 -16.55 -5.09 0.99
C LEU A 126 -15.07 -4.70 1.14
N SER A 127 -14.33 -5.40 1.99
CA SER A 127 -12.92 -5.10 2.28
C SER A 127 -12.03 -5.08 1.02
N PRO A 128 -12.03 -6.11 0.14
CA PRO A 128 -11.25 -6.08 -1.10
C PRO A 128 -11.66 -4.97 -2.07
N VAL A 129 -12.96 -4.63 -2.10
CA VAL A 129 -13.48 -3.56 -2.97
C VAL A 129 -12.91 -2.20 -2.54
N VAL A 130 -12.97 -1.89 -1.25
CA VAL A 130 -12.42 -0.65 -0.70
C VAL A 130 -10.91 -0.57 -0.91
N ASP A 131 -10.19 -1.65 -0.61
CA ASP A 131 -8.74 -1.70 -0.78
C ASP A 131 -8.34 -1.50 -2.24
N THR A 132 -8.96 -2.22 -3.17
CA THR A 132 -8.58 -2.17 -4.59
C THR A 132 -9.01 -0.86 -5.25
N ILE A 133 -10.25 -0.41 -5.05
CA ILE A 133 -10.77 0.77 -5.76
C ILE A 133 -10.23 2.06 -5.14
N ILE A 134 -10.16 2.15 -3.82
CA ILE A 134 -9.75 3.41 -3.17
C ILE A 134 -8.23 3.41 -2.95
N VAL A 135 -7.71 2.49 -2.15
CA VAL A 135 -6.32 2.55 -1.70
C VAL A 135 -5.33 2.29 -2.83
N CYS A 136 -5.55 1.24 -3.62
CA CYS A 136 -4.65 0.90 -4.73
C CYS A 136 -4.69 1.95 -5.85
N SER A 137 -5.86 2.52 -6.17
CA SER A 137 -5.97 3.57 -7.19
C SER A 137 -5.27 4.86 -6.76
N MET A 138 -5.45 5.27 -5.49
CA MET A 138 -4.75 6.44 -4.95
C MET A 138 -3.23 6.24 -4.93
N THR A 139 -2.77 5.04 -4.54
CA THR A 139 -1.35 4.68 -4.55
C THR A 139 -0.77 4.75 -5.95
N ALA A 140 -1.45 4.15 -6.93
CA ALA A 140 -1.01 4.17 -8.33
C ALA A 140 -0.92 5.61 -8.87
N MET A 141 -1.94 6.43 -8.62
CA MET A 141 -1.93 7.83 -9.03
C MET A 141 -0.79 8.61 -8.38
N THR A 142 -0.55 8.40 -7.08
CA THR A 142 0.56 9.05 -6.36
C THR A 142 1.91 8.70 -6.98
N ILE A 143 2.16 7.42 -7.28
CA ILE A 143 3.43 6.96 -7.89
C ILE A 143 3.62 7.54 -9.29
N ILE A 144 2.55 7.60 -10.09
CA ILE A 144 2.63 8.11 -11.47
C ILE A 144 2.84 9.62 -11.47
N ILE A 145 2.10 10.38 -10.66
CA ILE A 145 2.19 11.83 -10.58
C ILE A 145 3.56 12.29 -10.09
N THR A 146 4.13 11.58 -9.10
CA THR A 146 5.47 11.88 -8.57
C THR A 146 6.60 11.45 -9.49
N GLY A 147 6.34 10.57 -10.46
CA GLY A 147 7.33 10.08 -11.41
C GLY A 147 8.38 9.15 -10.83
N VAL A 148 8.27 8.77 -9.56
CA VAL A 148 9.25 7.91 -8.86
C VAL A 148 9.48 6.56 -9.56
N TYR A 149 8.50 6.08 -10.33
CA TYR A 149 8.63 4.85 -11.10
C TYR A 149 9.74 4.91 -12.18
N LYS A 150 10.12 6.11 -12.64
CA LYS A 150 11.18 6.30 -13.67
C LYS A 150 12.58 6.12 -13.10
N ASP A 151 12.77 6.53 -11.85
CA ASP A 151 14.09 6.51 -11.17
C ASP A 151 14.33 5.22 -10.38
N SER A 152 13.35 4.31 -10.38
CA SER A 152 13.36 3.14 -9.50
C SER A 152 13.87 1.87 -10.18
N ALA A 153 15.05 1.93 -10.80
CA ALA A 153 15.74 0.71 -11.26
C ALA A 153 15.99 -0.24 -10.06
N GLY A 154 15.09 -1.19 -9.84
CA GLY A 154 15.19 -2.21 -8.80
C GLY A 154 14.43 -1.95 -7.50
N ILE A 155 13.78 -0.80 -7.32
CA ILE A 155 12.97 -0.50 -6.14
C ILE A 155 11.53 -0.96 -6.37
N GLN A 156 10.99 -1.77 -5.48
CA GLN A 156 9.64 -2.32 -5.61
C GLN A 156 8.83 -2.21 -4.32
N GLY A 157 7.49 -2.20 -4.48
CA GLY A 157 6.54 -2.30 -3.37
C GLY A 157 6.52 -1.09 -2.45
N VAL A 158 6.62 -1.33 -1.16
CA VAL A 158 6.46 -0.32 -0.10
C VAL A 158 7.51 0.80 -0.17
N GLU A 159 8.73 0.48 -0.60
CA GLU A 159 9.79 1.47 -0.71
C GLU A 159 9.50 2.51 -1.79
N MET A 160 8.91 2.09 -2.93
CA MET A 160 8.48 3.01 -3.98
C MET A 160 7.40 3.96 -3.48
N THR A 161 6.40 3.44 -2.77
CA THR A 161 5.34 4.26 -2.18
C THR A 161 5.88 5.21 -1.12
N SER A 162 6.77 4.73 -0.26
CA SER A 162 7.41 5.55 0.77
C SER A 162 8.22 6.69 0.15
N ARG A 163 8.96 6.44 -0.92
CA ARG A 163 9.68 7.49 -1.67
C ARG A 163 8.73 8.48 -2.31
N ALA A 164 7.64 8.03 -2.94
CA ALA A 164 6.65 8.91 -3.55
C ALA A 164 6.03 9.87 -2.54
N VAL A 165 5.70 9.38 -1.34
CA VAL A 165 5.15 10.20 -0.26
C VAL A 165 6.22 11.12 0.35
N SER A 166 7.43 10.63 0.57
CA SER A 166 8.52 11.40 1.15
C SER A 166 9.02 12.49 0.20
N TYR A 167 9.03 12.23 -1.10
CA TYR A 167 9.49 13.20 -2.12
C TYR A 167 8.65 14.47 -2.12
N THR A 168 7.35 14.35 -1.89
CA THR A 168 6.43 15.50 -1.86
C THR A 168 6.41 16.27 -0.54
N HIS A 169 6.78 15.61 0.56
CA HIS A 169 6.81 16.26 1.88
C HIS A 169 8.18 16.85 2.26
N LEU A 170 9.27 16.39 1.63
CA LEU A 170 10.64 16.79 1.97
C LEU A 170 11.32 17.67 0.92
N THR A 171 10.83 17.68 -0.31
CA THR A 171 11.30 18.62 -1.33
C THR A 171 10.27 19.73 -1.49
N LEU A 172 10.47 20.82 -0.75
CA LEU A 172 10.02 22.14 -1.20
C LEU A 172 10.57 22.33 -2.62
N PRO A 173 9.79 22.87 -3.57
CA PRO A 173 10.27 23.11 -4.91
C PRO A 173 11.45 24.07 -4.82
N THR A 174 12.67 23.56 -5.00
CA THR A 174 13.77 24.39 -5.43
C THR A 174 13.42 24.77 -6.84
N THR A 175 12.85 25.95 -7.01
CA THR A 175 12.80 26.67 -8.26
C THR A 175 14.22 26.83 -8.76
N ASP A 176 14.57 26.12 -9.82
CA ASP A 176 15.55 26.54 -10.83
C ASP A 176 14.93 26.30 -12.21
#